data_98eeb20636b15f1d971a69d6424dcf6c
#
_entry.id   98eeb20636b15f1d971a69d6424dcf6c
#
_cell.length_a   1.000
_cell.length_b   1.000
_cell.length_c   1.000
_cell.angle_alpha   90.00
_cell.angle_beta   90.00
_cell.angle_gamma   90.00
#
_symmetry.space_group_name_H-M   'P 1'
#
loop_
_entity.id
_entity.type
_entity.pdbx_description
1 polymer ?
#
loop_
_entity_poly.entity_id
_entity_poly.type
_entity_poly.pdbx_seq_one_letter_code
_entity_poly.pdbx_strand_id
1 'polypeptide(L)'
;MRRPKKYRKRRIPWFFILLGIFVAAIAGGIAYYENQLAGNPFPFNCLGSESTTFHIHPYLRIVINGQDVTIPAAIGIVNPQTQNGIAGGGTCFEPMHTHDASGIIHIESPGNTNYTLSEFFQIWNATSHLGHSVMINGVPHPIVFTQSDILGFRADSTHKIVLLVDGQPSSAYDSLILDPLDYCSNSRGQTPPCSPTAGGSAGSGAGDPAWDGVAYPYGTGHTIVIEYLSAA
;
A
#
# COMPACT_ATOMS: atom_id res chain seq x y z
N MET A 1 38.01 -36.68 -64.68
CA MET A 1 38.06 -35.44 -63.86
C MET A 1 36.65 -35.11 -63.35
N ARG A 2 36.39 -35.15 -62.00
CA ARG A 2 35.09 -34.83 -61.41
C ARG A 2 35.08 -33.33 -61.06
N ARG A 3 34.12 -32.57 -61.58
CA ARG A 3 33.94 -31.15 -61.25
C ARG A 3 33.51 -30.97 -59.81
N PRO A 4 34.07 -30.01 -59.08
CA PRO A 4 33.62 -29.78 -57.66
C PRO A 4 32.20 -29.20 -57.63
N LYS A 5 31.37 -29.76 -56.77
CA LYS A 5 30.00 -29.26 -56.48
C LYS A 5 30.07 -27.87 -55.82
N LYS A 6 29.62 -26.82 -56.55
CA LYS A 6 29.47 -25.48 -55.96
C LYS A 6 28.40 -25.51 -54.87
N TYR A 7 28.81 -25.35 -53.62
CA TYR A 7 27.89 -25.11 -52.48
C TYR A 7 27.24 -23.74 -52.64
N ARG A 8 25.93 -23.71 -52.85
CA ARG A 8 25.12 -22.49 -52.93
C ARG A 8 24.86 -22.06 -51.49
N LYS A 9 25.53 -20.99 -50.99
CA LYS A 9 25.23 -20.39 -49.70
C LYS A 9 23.76 -19.93 -49.71
N ARG A 10 22.91 -20.56 -48.88
CA ARG A 10 21.54 -20.09 -48.66
C ARG A 10 21.63 -18.76 -47.92
N ARG A 11 21.16 -17.70 -48.51
CA ARG A 11 21.00 -16.41 -47.85
C ARG A 11 19.76 -16.50 -46.94
N ILE A 12 19.92 -16.30 -45.63
CA ILE A 12 18.80 -16.17 -44.70
C ILE A 12 18.09 -14.87 -45.08
N PRO A 13 16.79 -14.90 -45.36
CA PRO A 13 16.04 -13.66 -45.64
C PRO A 13 16.13 -12.70 -44.46
N TRP A 14 16.37 -11.43 -44.75
CA TRP A 14 16.47 -10.36 -43.73
C TRP A 14 15.32 -10.33 -42.77
N PHE A 15 14.12 -10.68 -43.21
CA PHE A 15 12.92 -10.80 -42.43
C PHE A 15 13.10 -11.71 -41.18
N PHE A 16 13.74 -12.88 -41.36
CA PHE A 16 13.94 -13.79 -40.20
C PHE A 16 15.00 -13.27 -39.23
N ILE A 17 15.95 -12.48 -39.68
CA ILE A 17 16.94 -11.83 -38.82
C ILE A 17 16.26 -10.76 -37.99
N LEU A 18 15.44 -9.91 -38.62
CA LEU A 18 14.67 -8.87 -37.89
C LEU A 18 13.64 -9.45 -36.93
N LEU A 19 12.95 -10.51 -37.33
CA LEU A 19 12.03 -11.22 -36.48
C LEU A 19 12.73 -11.83 -35.23
N GLY A 20 13.91 -12.43 -35.46
CA GLY A 20 14.73 -12.96 -34.37
C GLY A 20 15.19 -11.89 -33.38
N ILE A 21 15.61 -10.72 -33.87
CA ILE A 21 15.98 -9.57 -33.02
C ILE A 21 14.77 -9.06 -32.23
N PHE A 22 13.60 -8.97 -32.86
CA PHE A 22 12.37 -8.51 -32.20
C PHE A 22 11.93 -9.46 -31.10
N VAL A 23 11.93 -10.77 -31.37
CA VAL A 23 11.59 -11.79 -30.35
C VAL A 23 12.59 -11.78 -29.20
N ALA A 24 13.89 -11.63 -29.50
CA ALA A 24 14.94 -11.55 -28.48
C ALA A 24 14.77 -10.28 -27.59
N ALA A 25 14.40 -9.14 -28.21
CA ALA A 25 14.16 -7.91 -27.49
C ALA A 25 12.93 -8.02 -26.53
N ILE A 26 11.85 -8.66 -27.00
CA ILE A 26 10.66 -8.93 -26.14
C ILE A 26 11.03 -9.89 -24.99
N ALA A 27 11.69 -11.00 -25.30
CA ALA A 27 12.10 -11.97 -24.28
C ALA A 27 13.07 -11.36 -23.25
N GLY A 28 14.03 -10.55 -23.73
CA GLY A 28 14.94 -9.81 -22.87
C GLY A 28 14.22 -8.76 -22.00
N GLY A 29 13.23 -8.07 -22.56
CA GLY A 29 12.39 -7.11 -21.83
C GLY A 29 11.55 -7.78 -20.74
N ILE A 30 10.96 -8.93 -21.04
CA ILE A 30 10.20 -9.73 -20.06
C ILE A 30 11.13 -10.23 -18.96
N ALA A 31 12.27 -10.83 -19.31
CA ALA A 31 13.22 -11.33 -18.33
C ALA A 31 13.81 -10.22 -17.45
N TYR A 32 14.07 -9.03 -18.02
CA TYR A 32 14.48 -7.86 -17.25
C TYR A 32 13.39 -7.41 -16.29
N TYR A 33 12.15 -7.36 -16.74
CA TYR A 33 11.01 -6.99 -15.91
C TYR A 33 10.76 -8.00 -14.78
N GLU A 34 10.78 -9.30 -15.07
CA GLU A 34 10.69 -10.36 -14.06
C GLU A 34 11.86 -10.33 -13.07
N ASN A 35 13.07 -10.01 -13.51
CA ASN A 35 14.22 -9.88 -12.62
C ASN A 35 14.14 -8.63 -11.73
N GLN A 36 13.53 -7.53 -12.20
CA GLN A 36 13.21 -6.38 -11.37
C GLN A 36 12.14 -6.71 -10.31
N LEU A 37 11.15 -7.55 -10.67
CA LEU A 37 10.14 -8.05 -9.74
C LEU A 37 10.68 -9.09 -8.76
N ALA A 38 11.68 -9.90 -9.17
CA ALA A 38 12.32 -10.91 -8.34
C ALA A 38 13.38 -10.34 -7.37
N GLY A 39 13.89 -9.11 -7.66
CA GLY A 39 14.82 -8.42 -6.80
C GLY A 39 14.10 -7.67 -5.69
N ASN A 40 13.78 -8.33 -4.59
CA ASN A 40 13.09 -7.83 -3.41
C ASN A 40 11.90 -6.91 -3.79
N PRO A 41 10.70 -7.44 -4.01
CA PRO A 41 9.54 -6.65 -4.44
C PRO A 41 9.07 -5.65 -3.39
N PHE A 42 9.69 -5.65 -2.23
CA PHE A 42 9.33 -4.83 -1.09
C PHE A 42 10.32 -3.68 -0.92
N PRO A 43 9.83 -2.47 -0.64
CA PRO A 43 10.67 -1.29 -0.45
C PRO A 43 11.54 -1.37 0.81
N PHE A 44 11.23 -2.28 1.74
CA PHE A 44 11.95 -2.51 2.98
C PHE A 44 12.43 -3.95 3.14
N ASN A 45 13.33 -4.16 4.11
CA ASN A 45 13.75 -5.51 4.46
C ASN A 45 12.61 -6.23 5.18
N CYS A 46 12.09 -7.24 4.53
CA CYS A 46 11.07 -8.10 5.05
C CYS A 46 11.53 -8.84 6.30
N LEU A 47 10.84 -8.66 7.39
CA LEU A 47 11.11 -9.37 8.62
C LEU A 47 10.44 -10.74 8.60
N GLY A 48 11.11 -11.75 9.13
CA GLY A 48 10.56 -13.11 9.23
C GLY A 48 9.46 -13.25 10.29
N SER A 49 9.26 -12.24 11.11
CA SER A 49 8.24 -12.14 12.14
C SER A 49 8.00 -10.68 12.49
N GLU A 50 6.85 -10.37 13.04
CA GLU A 50 6.54 -9.06 13.61
C GLU A 50 7.53 -8.70 14.71
N SER A 51 7.86 -7.41 14.80
CA SER A 51 8.72 -6.86 15.82
C SER A 51 7.90 -6.01 16.79
N THR A 52 8.03 -6.29 18.07
CA THR A 52 7.29 -5.56 19.12
C THR A 52 8.12 -4.48 19.81
N THR A 53 9.34 -4.22 19.36
CA THR A 53 10.23 -3.22 19.98
C THR A 53 9.71 -1.81 19.77
N PHE A 54 9.29 -1.50 18.54
CA PHE A 54 8.52 -0.32 18.19
C PHE A 54 7.20 -0.79 17.57
N HIS A 55 6.08 -0.45 18.18
CA HIS A 55 4.77 -0.99 17.80
C HIS A 55 3.69 0.07 18.03
N ILE A 56 3.18 0.64 16.93
CA ILE A 56 2.14 1.67 16.91
C ILE A 56 1.08 1.39 15.85
N HIS A 57 -0.06 2.06 15.95
CA HIS A 57 -1.26 1.78 15.15
C HIS A 57 -1.90 3.06 14.60
N PRO A 58 -1.31 3.75 13.61
CA PRO A 58 -2.00 4.84 12.93
C PRO A 58 -3.29 4.35 12.25
N TYR A 59 -4.36 5.14 12.33
CA TYR A 59 -5.60 4.85 11.64
C TYR A 59 -5.72 5.70 10.38
N LEU A 60 -5.90 5.06 9.24
CA LEU A 60 -6.06 5.70 7.92
C LEU A 60 -7.46 5.47 7.37
N ARG A 61 -8.08 6.55 6.88
CA ARG A 61 -9.31 6.54 6.12
C ARG A 61 -9.13 7.27 4.80
N ILE A 62 -9.64 6.72 3.71
CA ILE A 62 -9.61 7.35 2.38
C ILE A 62 -11.04 7.53 1.92
N VAL A 63 -11.39 8.75 1.50
CA VAL A 63 -12.73 9.10 1.03
C VAL A 63 -12.63 9.69 -0.38
N ILE A 64 -13.30 9.09 -1.34
CA ILE A 64 -13.34 9.56 -2.73
C ILE A 64 -14.77 9.99 -3.05
N ASN A 65 -14.99 11.28 -3.27
CA ASN A 65 -16.31 11.85 -3.58
C ASN A 65 -17.39 11.43 -2.54
N GLY A 66 -17.03 11.45 -1.26
CA GLY A 66 -17.93 11.09 -0.16
C GLY A 66 -18.12 9.59 0.07
N GLN A 67 -17.38 8.73 -0.65
CA GLN A 67 -17.43 7.27 -0.48
C GLN A 67 -16.13 6.75 0.13
N ASP A 68 -16.24 5.92 1.15
CA ASP A 68 -15.11 5.25 1.77
C ASP A 68 -14.46 4.25 0.80
N VAL A 69 -13.13 4.27 0.78
CA VAL A 69 -12.32 3.27 0.09
C VAL A 69 -11.83 2.27 1.12
N THR A 70 -12.13 0.99 0.88
CA THR A 70 -11.64 -0.08 1.75
C THR A 70 -10.12 -0.23 1.60
N ILE A 71 -9.42 -0.15 2.71
CA ILE A 71 -7.99 -0.50 2.81
C ILE A 71 -7.93 -2.01 3.05
N PRO A 72 -7.31 -2.81 2.17
CA PRO A 72 -7.32 -4.26 2.32
C PRO A 72 -6.57 -4.76 3.56
N ALA A 73 -6.95 -5.95 4.03
CA ALA A 73 -6.14 -6.73 4.95
C ALA A 73 -4.84 -7.22 4.27
N ALA A 74 -3.84 -7.55 5.07
CA ALA A 74 -2.59 -8.18 4.66
C ALA A 74 -1.70 -7.35 3.70
N ILE A 75 -1.91 -6.04 3.59
CA ILE A 75 -0.92 -5.15 2.98
C ILE A 75 0.41 -5.37 3.70
N GLY A 76 1.51 -5.51 2.96
CA GLY A 76 2.84 -5.70 3.55
C GLY A 76 3.10 -7.08 4.16
N ILE A 77 2.18 -8.05 4.03
CA ILE A 77 2.36 -9.42 4.50
C ILE A 77 2.41 -10.38 3.31
N VAL A 78 3.47 -11.18 3.24
CA VAL A 78 3.63 -12.20 2.19
C VAL A 78 3.09 -13.54 2.68
N ASN A 79 2.35 -14.23 1.80
CA ASN A 79 1.68 -15.49 2.10
C ASN A 79 0.89 -15.43 3.42
N PRO A 80 -0.03 -14.47 3.56
CA PRO A 80 -0.74 -14.25 4.81
C PRO A 80 -1.56 -15.48 5.20
N GLN A 81 -1.52 -15.82 6.47
CA GLN A 81 -2.42 -16.81 7.06
C GLN A 81 -3.64 -16.07 7.60
N THR A 82 -4.72 -16.12 6.85
CA THR A 82 -5.93 -15.36 7.16
C THR A 82 -6.98 -16.26 7.82
N GLN A 83 -7.50 -15.81 8.96
CA GLN A 83 -8.63 -16.42 9.64
C GLN A 83 -9.67 -15.36 9.97
N ASN A 84 -10.92 -15.57 9.56
CA ASN A 84 -12.02 -14.61 9.77
C ASN A 84 -11.73 -13.19 9.27
N GLY A 85 -10.99 -13.05 8.17
CA GLY A 85 -10.63 -11.75 7.60
C GLY A 85 -9.42 -11.07 8.26
N ILE A 86 -8.80 -11.71 9.25
CA ILE A 86 -7.61 -11.20 9.95
C ILE A 86 -6.39 -11.99 9.49
N ALA A 87 -5.37 -11.31 9.02
CA ALA A 87 -4.08 -11.87 8.67
C ALA A 87 -3.19 -11.94 9.92
N GLY A 88 -3.21 -13.08 10.61
CA GLY A 88 -2.48 -13.30 11.86
C GLY A 88 -1.09 -13.93 11.69
N GLY A 89 -0.62 -14.12 10.47
CA GLY A 89 0.68 -14.73 10.18
C GLY A 89 1.06 -14.58 8.72
N GLY A 90 2.34 -14.80 8.43
CA GLY A 90 2.89 -14.73 7.07
C GLY A 90 4.31 -15.23 7.03
N THR A 91 4.90 -15.28 5.84
CA THR A 91 6.33 -15.65 5.67
C THR A 91 7.26 -14.45 5.70
N CYS A 92 6.71 -13.25 5.67
CA CYS A 92 7.46 -12.00 5.62
C CYS A 92 6.52 -10.84 5.98
N PHE A 93 6.97 -9.95 6.83
CA PHE A 93 6.26 -8.77 7.29
C PHE A 93 7.07 -7.53 6.95
N GLU A 94 6.47 -6.61 6.20
CA GLU A 94 7.00 -5.26 6.08
C GLU A 94 6.81 -4.51 7.40
N PRO A 95 7.68 -3.55 7.74
CA PRO A 95 7.52 -2.77 8.97
C PRO A 95 6.17 -2.07 9.11
N MET A 96 5.55 -1.75 8.00
CA MET A 96 4.18 -1.23 7.95
C MET A 96 3.28 -2.22 7.22
N HIS A 97 2.24 -2.68 7.88
CA HIS A 97 1.32 -3.66 7.33
C HIS A 97 -0.10 -3.50 7.91
N THR A 98 -1.06 -4.26 7.37
CA THR A 98 -2.43 -4.30 7.88
C THR A 98 -2.81 -5.75 8.18
N HIS A 99 -3.48 -5.99 9.31
CA HIS A 99 -4.01 -7.32 9.64
C HIS A 99 -5.43 -7.53 9.11
N ASP A 100 -6.21 -6.46 9.05
CA ASP A 100 -7.61 -6.52 8.61
C ASP A 100 -7.97 -5.30 7.74
N ALA A 101 -9.24 -5.17 7.38
CA ALA A 101 -9.73 -4.08 6.55
C ALA A 101 -10.27 -2.88 7.37
N SER A 102 -9.81 -2.71 8.61
CA SER A 102 -10.24 -1.61 9.47
C SER A 102 -9.66 -0.25 9.07
N GLY A 103 -8.54 -0.24 8.35
CA GLY A 103 -7.75 0.95 8.07
C GLY A 103 -6.65 1.21 9.11
N ILE A 104 -6.49 0.34 10.10
CA ILE A 104 -5.37 0.42 11.04
C ILE A 104 -4.10 -0.08 10.34
N ILE A 105 -3.08 0.77 10.35
CA ILE A 105 -1.74 0.45 9.90
C ILE A 105 -0.94 0.03 11.12
N HIS A 106 -0.45 -1.20 11.13
CA HIS A 106 0.53 -1.64 12.12
C HIS A 106 1.91 -1.18 11.69
N ILE A 107 2.61 -0.48 12.56
CA ILE A 107 4.02 -0.15 12.38
C ILE A 107 4.81 -0.93 13.42
N GLU A 108 5.46 -1.98 12.97
CA GLU A 108 6.18 -2.94 13.80
C GLU A 108 7.61 -3.09 13.32
N SER A 109 8.56 -2.59 14.11
CA SER A 109 9.95 -2.55 13.69
C SER A 109 10.92 -2.69 14.87
N PRO A 110 12.19 -3.01 14.61
CA PRO A 110 13.22 -3.07 15.64
C PRO A 110 13.51 -1.70 16.32
N GLY A 111 13.05 -0.61 15.74
CA GLY A 111 13.22 0.74 16.29
C GLY A 111 12.42 1.77 15.51
N ASN A 112 12.27 2.95 16.12
CA ASN A 112 11.62 4.09 15.48
C ASN A 112 12.53 4.65 14.36
N THR A 113 11.96 4.79 13.13
CA THR A 113 12.68 5.28 11.95
C THR A 113 11.94 6.42 11.25
N ASN A 114 10.93 7.03 11.89
CA ASN A 114 10.07 8.08 11.33
C ASN A 114 9.37 7.63 10.03
N TYR A 115 8.68 6.53 10.08
CA TYR A 115 7.91 6.02 8.95
C TYR A 115 6.92 7.04 8.41
N THR A 116 6.80 7.12 7.08
CA THR A 116 5.95 8.10 6.41
C THR A 116 4.75 7.46 5.76
N LEU A 117 3.72 8.26 5.52
CA LEU A 117 2.53 7.83 4.79
C LEU A 117 2.86 7.41 3.35
N SER A 118 3.84 8.07 2.69
CA SER A 118 4.36 7.67 1.38
C SER A 118 4.89 6.23 1.38
N GLU A 119 5.65 5.87 2.41
CA GLU A 119 6.23 4.52 2.53
C GLU A 119 5.15 3.46 2.69
N PHE A 120 4.07 3.74 3.43
CA PHE A 120 2.92 2.83 3.50
C PHE A 120 2.29 2.61 2.12
N PHE A 121 2.07 3.67 1.34
CA PHE A 121 1.53 3.53 -0.03
C PHE A 121 2.49 2.79 -0.97
N GLN A 122 3.82 2.92 -0.79
CA GLN A 122 4.81 2.15 -1.54
C GLN A 122 4.71 0.65 -1.22
N ILE A 123 4.61 0.29 0.07
CA ILE A 123 4.41 -1.10 0.50
C ILE A 123 3.10 -1.65 -0.07
N TRP A 124 2.01 -0.89 0.05
CA TRP A 124 0.72 -1.28 -0.49
C TRP A 124 0.78 -1.53 -2.00
N ASN A 125 1.40 -0.61 -2.75
CA ASN A 125 1.59 -0.79 -4.19
C ASN A 125 2.45 -2.02 -4.51
N ALA A 126 3.53 -2.24 -3.79
CA ALA A 126 4.41 -3.39 -3.96
C ALA A 126 3.70 -4.73 -3.69
N THR A 127 2.76 -4.77 -2.74
CA THR A 127 1.98 -5.97 -2.39
C THR A 127 0.65 -6.09 -3.14
N SER A 128 0.28 -5.11 -3.97
CA SER A 128 -1.01 -5.07 -4.66
C SER A 128 -1.30 -6.30 -5.53
N HIS A 129 -0.26 -6.86 -6.15
CA HIS A 129 -0.36 -8.08 -6.96
C HIS A 129 -0.70 -9.35 -6.15
N LEU A 130 -0.58 -9.31 -4.82
CA LEU A 130 -0.92 -10.40 -3.90
C LEU A 130 -2.42 -10.40 -3.52
N GLY A 131 -3.25 -9.62 -4.19
CA GLY A 131 -4.69 -9.54 -3.94
C GLY A 131 -5.13 -8.27 -3.20
N HIS A 132 -4.22 -7.31 -3.00
CA HIS A 132 -4.48 -6.06 -2.27
C HIS A 132 -4.72 -4.87 -3.22
N SER A 133 -5.23 -5.14 -4.43
CA SER A 133 -5.59 -4.09 -5.38
C SER A 133 -6.80 -3.29 -4.90
N VAL A 134 -6.80 -1.99 -5.18
CA VAL A 134 -7.92 -1.11 -4.88
C VAL A 134 -8.94 -1.20 -6.02
N MET A 135 -10.18 -1.51 -5.65
CA MET A 135 -11.30 -1.54 -6.58
C MET A 135 -12.33 -0.50 -6.16
N ILE A 136 -12.58 0.50 -7.01
CA ILE A 136 -13.62 1.51 -6.78
C ILE A 136 -14.65 1.38 -7.91
N ASN A 137 -15.90 1.12 -7.56
CA ASN A 137 -16.99 0.84 -8.51
C ASN A 137 -16.65 -0.27 -9.53
N GLY A 138 -15.90 -1.30 -9.10
CA GLY A 138 -15.49 -2.42 -9.95
C GLY A 138 -14.33 -2.11 -10.90
N VAL A 139 -13.71 -0.93 -10.80
CA VAL A 139 -12.55 -0.52 -11.61
C VAL A 139 -11.29 -0.58 -10.75
N PRO A 140 -10.19 -1.19 -11.25
CA PRO A 140 -8.93 -1.18 -10.55
C PRO A 140 -8.28 0.20 -10.60
N HIS A 141 -7.74 0.64 -9.47
CA HIS A 141 -7.07 1.92 -9.31
C HIS A 141 -5.60 1.75 -8.94
N PRO A 142 -4.70 2.64 -9.39
CA PRO A 142 -3.31 2.64 -8.97
C PRO A 142 -3.21 2.96 -7.48
N ILE A 143 -2.21 2.39 -6.80
CA ILE A 143 -1.96 2.69 -5.40
C ILE A 143 -0.88 3.77 -5.33
N VAL A 144 -1.33 4.99 -5.18
CA VAL A 144 -0.49 6.21 -5.14
C VAL A 144 -1.11 7.22 -4.20
N PHE A 145 -0.26 7.95 -3.46
CA PHE A 145 -0.66 9.13 -2.71
C PHE A 145 0.41 10.21 -2.79
N THR A 146 -0.02 11.38 -3.20
CA THR A 146 0.75 12.63 -3.21
C THR A 146 -0.19 13.81 -2.94
N GLN A 147 0.34 15.01 -2.84
CA GLN A 147 -0.49 16.22 -2.76
C GLN A 147 -1.47 16.39 -3.94
N SER A 148 -1.15 15.82 -5.10
CA SER A 148 -1.93 16.00 -6.34
C SER A 148 -2.59 14.74 -6.89
N ASP A 149 -2.39 13.58 -6.27
CA ASP A 149 -2.93 12.31 -6.75
C ASP A 149 -3.21 11.37 -5.56
N ILE A 150 -4.42 10.87 -5.47
CA ILE A 150 -4.82 9.79 -4.57
C ILE A 150 -5.52 8.70 -5.38
N LEU A 151 -4.91 7.51 -5.44
CA LEU A 151 -5.45 6.33 -6.14
C LEU A 151 -5.81 6.62 -7.62
N GLY A 152 -5.07 7.53 -8.30
CA GLY A 152 -5.35 7.96 -9.67
C GLY A 152 -6.39 9.07 -9.79
N PHE A 153 -6.99 9.53 -8.70
CA PHE A 153 -7.82 10.71 -8.66
C PHE A 153 -6.93 11.94 -8.49
N ARG A 154 -6.85 12.75 -9.54
CA ARG A 154 -5.94 13.90 -9.59
C ARG A 154 -6.63 15.19 -9.20
N ALA A 155 -5.95 15.95 -8.35
CA ALA A 155 -6.35 17.32 -8.07
C ALA A 155 -6.24 18.19 -9.34
N ASP A 156 -7.27 19.01 -9.60
CA ASP A 156 -7.36 19.91 -10.75
C ASP A 156 -8.15 21.19 -10.37
N SER A 157 -8.62 21.95 -11.36
CA SER A 157 -9.42 23.15 -11.11
C SER A 157 -10.80 22.87 -10.50
N THR A 158 -11.27 21.64 -10.54
CA THR A 158 -12.60 21.20 -10.09
C THR A 158 -12.57 20.32 -8.87
N HIS A 159 -11.42 19.72 -8.56
CA HIS A 159 -11.25 18.80 -7.45
C HIS A 159 -9.96 19.07 -6.68
N LYS A 160 -9.99 18.81 -5.40
CA LYS A 160 -8.84 18.92 -4.49
C LYS A 160 -8.66 17.65 -3.65
N ILE A 161 -7.44 17.46 -3.22
CA ILE A 161 -7.10 16.46 -2.20
C ILE A 161 -6.87 17.21 -0.89
N VAL A 162 -7.47 16.72 0.19
CA VAL A 162 -7.30 17.26 1.54
C VAL A 162 -6.77 16.13 2.41
N LEU A 163 -5.71 16.43 3.17
CA LEU A 163 -5.23 15.58 4.23
C LEU A 163 -5.64 16.20 5.56
N LEU A 164 -6.33 15.43 6.37
CA LEU A 164 -6.68 15.79 7.75
C LEU A 164 -5.94 14.87 8.72
N VAL A 165 -5.38 15.46 9.77
CA VAL A 165 -4.85 14.74 10.91
C VAL A 165 -5.59 15.22 12.13
N ASP A 166 -6.29 14.32 12.80
CA ASP A 166 -7.19 14.67 13.92
C ASP A 166 -8.20 15.77 13.56
N GLY A 167 -8.75 15.70 12.36
CA GLY A 167 -9.70 16.67 11.81
C GLY A 167 -9.10 18.02 11.41
N GLN A 168 -7.82 18.22 11.57
CA GLN A 168 -7.14 19.46 11.19
C GLN A 168 -6.42 19.29 9.84
N PRO A 169 -6.54 20.26 8.92
CA PRO A 169 -5.81 20.21 7.67
C PRO A 169 -4.30 20.14 7.87
N SER A 170 -3.66 19.20 7.17
CA SER A 170 -2.21 19.03 7.17
C SER A 170 -1.66 19.25 5.77
N SER A 171 -0.53 19.96 5.68
CA SER A 171 0.22 20.15 4.44
C SER A 171 1.33 19.12 4.23
N ALA A 172 1.46 18.14 5.13
CA ALA A 172 2.52 17.13 5.06
C ALA A 172 2.29 16.11 3.94
N TYR A 173 1.03 15.82 3.60
CA TYR A 173 0.63 14.85 2.57
C TYR A 173 1.42 13.53 2.68
N ASP A 174 2.08 13.13 1.60
CA ASP A 174 2.89 11.92 1.49
C ASP A 174 4.09 11.89 2.44
N SER A 175 4.58 13.06 2.88
CA SER A 175 5.66 13.18 3.87
C SER A 175 5.19 13.14 5.34
N LEU A 176 3.90 12.91 5.60
CA LEU A 176 3.38 12.80 6.96
C LEU A 176 4.10 11.68 7.72
N ILE A 177 4.74 12.02 8.84
CA ILE A 177 5.37 11.03 9.73
C ILE A 177 4.29 10.38 10.59
N LEU A 178 4.24 9.05 10.57
CA LEU A 178 3.21 8.26 11.25
C LEU A 178 3.54 7.95 12.72
N ASP A 179 4.80 7.95 13.08
CA ASP A 179 5.30 7.53 14.39
C ASP A 179 4.62 8.21 15.60
N PRO A 180 4.29 9.51 15.57
CA PRO A 180 3.58 10.15 16.68
C PRO A 180 2.07 9.91 16.67
N LEU A 181 1.53 9.23 15.64
CA LEU A 181 0.10 9.08 15.40
C LEU A 181 -0.40 7.70 15.80
N ASP A 182 -0.02 7.22 16.98
CA ASP A 182 -0.53 5.95 17.50
C ASP A 182 -1.98 6.10 17.93
N TYR A 183 -2.89 5.55 17.13
CA TYR A 183 -4.31 5.57 17.39
C TYR A 183 -4.69 4.90 18.72
N CYS A 184 -3.90 3.95 19.13
CA CYS A 184 -4.16 3.13 20.31
C CYS A 184 -3.52 3.64 21.58
N SER A 185 -2.48 4.45 21.51
CA SER A 185 -1.78 4.99 22.66
C SER A 185 -2.52 6.19 23.29
N ASN A 186 -3.81 6.35 22.94
CA ASN A 186 -4.60 7.42 23.48
C ASN A 186 -4.35 7.55 25.00
N SER A 187 -3.54 8.50 25.38
CA SER A 187 -3.45 9.15 26.69
C SER A 187 -3.64 8.30 27.98
N ARG A 188 -3.84 7.00 27.89
CA ARG A 188 -4.13 6.11 29.03
C ARG A 188 -3.06 5.05 29.29
N GLY A 189 -1.89 5.14 28.67
CA GLY A 189 -0.79 4.22 28.92
C GLY A 189 -1.13 2.75 28.60
N GLN A 190 -2.08 2.52 27.74
CA GLN A 190 -2.31 1.17 27.22
C GLN A 190 -1.25 0.88 26.16
N THR A 191 -0.40 -0.03 26.50
CA THR A 191 0.57 -0.59 25.55
C THR A 191 -0.20 -1.40 24.50
N PRO A 192 0.08 -1.21 23.21
CA PRO A 192 -0.45 -2.09 22.16
C PRO A 192 -0.15 -3.58 22.45
N PRO A 193 -0.93 -4.51 21.93
CA PRO A 193 -1.86 -4.27 20.83
C PRO A 193 -3.19 -3.67 21.33
N CYS A 194 -3.68 -2.69 20.57
CA CYS A 194 -5.09 -2.38 20.60
C CYS A 194 -5.82 -3.61 20.13
N SER A 195 -6.05 -4.49 21.02
CA SER A 195 -6.88 -5.62 20.70
C SER A 195 -8.27 -5.09 20.37
N PRO A 196 -8.86 -5.41 19.22
CA PRO A 196 -10.27 -5.19 18.97
C PRO A 196 -11.09 -6.02 19.97
N THR A 197 -10.36 -6.69 20.87
CA THR A 197 -10.95 -7.55 21.84
C THR A 197 -11.69 -6.82 22.87
N ALA A 198 -12.66 -7.50 23.09
CA ALA A 198 -13.41 -7.52 24.28
C ALA A 198 -14.20 -6.25 24.50
N GLY A 199 -15.24 -6.12 23.71
CA GLY A 199 -16.40 -5.33 24.10
C GLY A 199 -16.12 -3.84 24.27
N GLY A 200 -15.08 -3.35 23.67
CA GLY A 200 -15.01 -1.93 23.38
C GLY A 200 -16.15 -1.67 22.41
N SER A 201 -17.23 -1.11 22.88
CA SER A 201 -18.21 -0.44 22.03
C SER A 201 -17.39 0.32 21.01
N ALA A 202 -17.69 0.15 19.74
CA ALA A 202 -17.17 1.01 18.68
C ALA A 202 -17.11 2.41 19.29
N GLY A 203 -15.87 2.93 19.51
CA GLY A 203 -15.73 4.17 20.24
C GLY A 203 -16.58 5.17 19.50
N SER A 204 -17.54 5.74 20.16
CA SER A 204 -18.19 6.89 19.58
C SER A 204 -17.08 7.92 19.49
N GLY A 205 -16.62 8.24 18.29
CA GLY A 205 -15.64 9.32 18.07
C GLY A 205 -16.13 10.70 18.51
N ALA A 206 -17.27 10.73 19.19
CA ALA A 206 -17.83 11.93 19.78
C ALA A 206 -16.84 12.50 20.80
N GLY A 207 -16.13 13.55 20.40
CA GLY A 207 -15.07 14.16 21.20
C GLY A 207 -13.68 14.09 20.57
N ASP A 208 -13.48 13.26 19.55
CA ASP A 208 -12.30 13.31 18.70
C ASP A 208 -12.49 14.44 17.67
N PRO A 209 -11.55 15.40 17.58
CA PRO A 209 -11.64 16.47 16.59
C PRO A 209 -11.64 15.94 15.13
N ALA A 210 -11.14 14.76 14.89
CA ALA A 210 -11.17 14.11 13.59
C ALA A 210 -12.48 13.37 13.31
N TRP A 211 -13.40 13.34 14.27
CA TRP A 211 -14.62 12.60 14.10
C TRP A 211 -15.57 13.30 13.12
N ASP A 212 -15.85 12.62 12.05
CA ASP A 212 -16.70 13.07 10.93
C ASP A 212 -18.11 12.47 10.96
N GLY A 213 -18.53 11.89 12.09
CA GLY A 213 -19.81 11.21 12.23
C GLY A 213 -19.75 9.70 12.03
N VAL A 214 -18.59 9.16 11.67
CA VAL A 214 -18.38 7.72 11.57
C VAL A 214 -17.84 7.18 12.89
N ALA A 215 -18.42 6.08 13.39
CA ALA A 215 -17.91 5.41 14.57
C ALA A 215 -16.60 4.69 14.23
N TYR A 216 -15.54 5.02 14.95
CA TYR A 216 -14.27 4.31 14.83
C TYR A 216 -14.31 3.01 15.64
N PRO A 217 -13.75 1.91 15.11
CA PRO A 217 -13.88 0.61 15.75
C PRO A 217 -13.15 0.47 17.09
N TYR A 218 -12.21 1.36 17.42
CA TYR A 218 -11.26 1.13 18.51
C TYR A 218 -11.05 2.31 19.48
N GLY A 219 -11.97 3.24 19.58
CA GLY A 219 -11.88 4.34 20.54
C GLY A 219 -11.44 5.67 19.94
N THR A 220 -11.03 6.60 20.81
CA THR A 220 -10.56 7.93 20.43
C THR A 220 -9.05 7.92 20.30
N GLY A 221 -8.52 7.98 19.12
CA GLY A 221 -7.08 8.05 18.86
C GLY A 221 -6.79 8.99 17.69
N HIS A 222 -5.55 9.05 17.29
CA HIS A 222 -5.15 9.84 16.13
C HIS A 222 -5.71 9.24 14.85
N THR A 223 -6.26 10.09 14.00
CA THR A 223 -6.85 9.71 12.72
C THR A 223 -6.21 10.47 11.58
N ILE A 224 -6.01 9.76 10.48
CA ILE A 224 -5.52 10.31 9.21
C ILE A 224 -6.62 10.12 8.20
N VAL A 225 -7.14 11.21 7.64
CA VAL A 225 -8.18 11.15 6.60
C VAL A 225 -7.66 11.80 5.34
N ILE A 226 -7.72 11.07 4.23
CA ILE A 226 -7.42 11.59 2.89
C ILE A 226 -8.75 11.71 2.16
N GLU A 227 -9.10 12.93 1.76
CA GLU A 227 -10.33 13.19 1.02
C GLU A 227 -10.05 13.74 -0.37
N TYR A 228 -10.69 13.17 -1.38
CA TYR A 228 -10.82 13.74 -2.71
C TYR A 228 -12.22 14.26 -2.90
N LEU A 229 -12.37 15.56 -3.11
CA LEU A 229 -13.66 16.24 -3.15
C LEU A 229 -13.64 17.39 -4.14
N SER A 230 -14.85 17.86 -4.53
CA SER A 230 -14.99 19.01 -5.40
C SER A 230 -14.34 20.26 -4.78
N ALA A 231 -13.61 21.00 -5.60
CA ALA A 231 -13.15 22.33 -5.22
C ALA A 231 -14.38 23.26 -5.21
N ALA A 232 -14.68 23.85 -4.04
CA ALA A 232 -15.75 24.81 -3.91
C ALA A 232 -15.34 26.15 -4.54
#